data_c96adf6409f3300dde36a8f1ab76cb5a
#
_entry.id   c96adf6409f3300dde36a8f1ab76cb5a
#
_cell.length_a   1.000
_cell.length_b   1.000
_cell.length_c   1.000
_cell.angle_alpha   90.00
_cell.angle_beta   90.00
_cell.angle_gamma   90.00
#
_symmetry.space_group_name_H-M   'P 1'
#
loop_
_entity.id
_entity.type
_entity.pdbx_description
1 polymer ?
#
loop_
_entity_poly.entity_id
_entity_poly.type
_entity_poly.pdbx_seq_one_letter_code
_entity_poly.pdbx_strand_id
1 'polypeptide(L)'
;SRAEMDELGWDSCDIILVTGDAYVDHPSFGMAIIGRLLEAHGYRVGIIAQPDWKNKNDFMKLGKPNLYFGVTAGNMDSMINRYTADKKLRHDDAYTPNNEGGKRPDRAVTVYSQRCREAFKDVPIIIGGIEASLRRIAHYDYWSEKVRRSVLFDAKADLLMFGNAERPLVEVTHRLAAGEAIGDITDVRGTAIIVKQP
;
A
#
# COMPACT_ATOMS: atom_id res chain seq x y z
N SER A 1 -11.18 11.53 6.07
CA SER A 1 -12.32 11.74 5.14
C SER A 1 -12.18 13.10 4.45
N ARG A 2 -12.97 13.34 3.39
CA ARG A 2 -13.00 14.67 2.75
C ARG A 2 -13.46 15.76 3.72
N ALA A 3 -14.42 15.44 4.56
CA ALA A 3 -14.90 16.38 5.58
C ALA A 3 -13.80 16.78 6.58
N GLU A 4 -12.99 15.84 7.04
CA GLU A 4 -11.83 16.15 7.89
C GLU A 4 -10.79 17.01 7.15
N MET A 5 -10.54 16.76 5.86
CA MET A 5 -9.66 17.61 5.06
C MET A 5 -10.19 19.03 4.99
N ASP A 6 -11.50 19.22 4.81
CA ASP A 6 -12.15 20.53 4.74
C ASP A 6 -12.05 21.26 6.10
N GLU A 7 -12.24 20.55 7.22
CA GLU A 7 -12.06 21.09 8.60
C GLU A 7 -10.60 21.51 8.86
N LEU A 8 -9.64 20.76 8.32
CA LEU A 8 -8.19 21.06 8.43
C LEU A 8 -7.71 22.10 7.42
N GLY A 9 -8.57 22.56 6.51
CA GLY A 9 -8.21 23.47 5.43
C GLY A 9 -7.29 22.85 4.38
N TRP A 10 -7.40 21.54 4.16
CA TRP A 10 -6.57 20.82 3.19
C TRP A 10 -7.27 20.68 1.85
N ASP A 11 -6.73 21.27 0.82
CA ASP A 11 -7.18 21.07 -0.56
C ASP A 11 -6.84 19.66 -1.11
N SER A 12 -5.69 19.13 -0.66
CA SER A 12 -5.16 17.84 -1.08
C SER A 12 -4.35 17.17 0.03
N CYS A 13 -4.18 15.85 -0.04
CA CYS A 13 -3.18 15.13 0.74
C CYS A 13 -1.84 15.11 -0.03
N ASP A 14 -0.74 15.07 0.69
CA ASP A 14 0.57 14.82 0.09
C ASP A 14 0.74 13.34 -0.21
N ILE A 15 0.28 12.50 0.70
CA ILE A 15 0.36 11.05 0.61
C ILE A 15 -1.00 10.45 0.92
N ILE A 16 -1.41 9.43 0.15
CA ILE A 16 -2.59 8.63 0.47
C ILE A 16 -2.15 7.19 0.70
N LEU A 17 -2.41 6.69 1.90
CA LEU A 17 -2.13 5.32 2.29
C LEU A 17 -3.38 4.45 2.10
N VAL A 18 -3.21 3.30 1.44
CA VAL A 18 -4.29 2.33 1.18
C VAL A 18 -3.97 1.03 1.90
N THR A 19 -4.92 0.53 2.68
CA THR A 19 -4.77 -0.71 3.46
C THR A 19 -5.98 -1.62 3.35
N GLY A 20 -5.73 -2.93 3.42
CA GLY A 20 -6.77 -3.96 3.50
C GLY A 20 -7.40 -4.12 4.88
N ASP A 21 -6.79 -3.58 5.93
CA ASP A 21 -7.32 -3.61 7.29
C ASP A 21 -8.23 -2.41 7.56
N ALA A 22 -9.17 -2.57 8.49
CA ALA A 22 -9.80 -1.42 9.12
C ALA A 22 -8.72 -0.59 9.83
N TYR A 23 -8.89 0.74 9.83
CA TYR A 23 -7.93 1.61 10.50
C TYR A 23 -8.07 1.51 12.02
N VAL A 24 -6.95 1.25 12.67
CA VAL A 24 -6.81 1.29 14.14
C VAL A 24 -5.58 2.11 14.47
N ASP A 25 -5.77 3.21 15.19
CA ASP A 25 -4.67 4.08 15.62
C ASP A 25 -3.94 3.49 16.83
N HIS A 26 -3.11 2.48 16.56
CA HIS A 26 -2.36 1.76 17.58
C HIS A 26 -0.98 1.34 17.04
N PRO A 27 0.10 1.39 17.83
CA PRO A 27 1.46 1.08 17.38
C PRO A 27 1.67 -0.38 16.93
N SER A 28 0.71 -1.28 17.13
CA SER A 28 0.74 -2.63 16.55
C SER A 28 0.30 -2.68 15.08
N PHE A 29 -0.20 -1.56 14.53
CA PHE A 29 -0.68 -1.47 13.16
C PHE A 29 0.25 -0.63 12.30
N GLY A 30 0.80 -1.24 11.25
CA GLY A 30 1.74 -0.57 10.35
C GLY A 30 1.19 0.72 9.73
N MET A 31 -0.11 0.78 9.44
CA MET A 31 -0.73 2.00 8.92
C MET A 31 -0.69 3.17 9.91
N ALA A 32 -0.93 2.90 11.20
CA ALA A 32 -0.85 3.94 12.23
C ALA A 32 0.60 4.43 12.39
N ILE A 33 1.57 3.51 12.46
CA ILE A 33 2.99 3.85 12.55
C ILE A 33 3.40 4.73 11.37
N ILE A 34 3.13 4.30 10.15
CA ILE A 34 3.54 4.98 8.92
C ILE A 34 2.82 6.33 8.78
N GLY A 35 1.51 6.38 9.05
CA GLY A 35 0.74 7.62 9.00
C GLY A 35 1.26 8.64 9.99
N ARG A 36 1.43 8.26 11.25
CA ARG A 36 1.95 9.15 12.31
C ARG A 36 3.39 9.59 12.07
N LEU A 37 4.23 8.71 11.52
CA LEU A 37 5.60 9.06 11.15
C LEU A 37 5.61 10.15 10.06
N LEU A 38 4.84 10.00 9.02
CA LEU A 38 4.76 10.98 7.93
C LEU A 38 4.14 12.31 8.41
N GLU A 39 3.10 12.27 9.26
CA GLU A 39 2.55 13.47 9.89
C GLU A 39 3.59 14.19 10.75
N ALA A 40 4.40 13.46 11.53
CA ALA A 40 5.49 14.04 12.33
C ALA A 40 6.56 14.74 11.48
N HIS A 41 6.70 14.35 10.20
CA HIS A 41 7.55 15.01 9.22
C HIS A 41 6.84 16.15 8.46
N GLY A 42 5.61 16.51 8.85
CA GLY A 42 4.88 17.66 8.31
C GLY A 42 4.07 17.38 7.04
N TYR A 43 3.89 16.10 6.66
CA TYR A 43 3.09 15.74 5.48
C TYR A 43 1.60 15.58 5.82
N ARG A 44 0.75 15.96 4.86
CA ARG A 44 -0.70 15.75 4.91
C ARG A 44 -1.01 14.34 4.45
N VAL A 45 -1.40 13.48 5.39
CA VAL A 45 -1.60 12.05 5.15
C VAL A 45 -3.08 11.70 5.14
N GLY A 46 -3.56 11.16 4.03
CA GLY A 46 -4.88 10.55 3.93
C GLY A 46 -4.79 9.02 4.06
N ILE A 47 -5.79 8.40 4.70
CA ILE A 47 -5.86 6.95 4.84
C ILE A 47 -7.16 6.43 4.21
N ILE A 48 -7.04 5.48 3.29
CA ILE A 48 -8.15 4.73 2.71
C ILE A 48 -8.07 3.30 3.25
N ALA A 49 -8.88 3.03 4.27
CA ALA A 49 -8.96 1.72 4.93
C ALA A 49 -10.08 0.88 4.30
N GLN A 50 -9.79 -0.35 3.95
CA GLN A 50 -10.73 -1.31 3.37
C GLN A 50 -11.60 -0.72 2.23
N PRO A 51 -10.99 -0.18 1.15
CA PRO A 51 -11.74 0.37 0.03
C PRO A 51 -12.58 -0.71 -0.66
N ASP A 52 -13.72 -0.31 -1.24
CA ASP A 52 -14.37 -1.15 -2.25
C ASP A 52 -13.47 -1.26 -3.47
N TRP A 53 -12.84 -2.42 -3.60
CA TRP A 53 -11.86 -2.71 -4.64
C TRP A 53 -12.46 -3.10 -6.00
N LYS A 54 -13.79 -3.22 -6.10
CA LYS A 54 -14.48 -3.59 -7.34
C LYS A 54 -14.32 -2.54 -8.42
N ASN A 55 -14.11 -1.29 -8.04
CA ASN A 55 -13.89 -0.17 -8.94
C ASN A 55 -12.93 0.85 -8.31
N LYS A 56 -12.59 1.92 -9.04
CA LYS A 56 -11.64 2.95 -8.61
C LYS A 56 -12.22 4.03 -7.69
N ASN A 57 -13.53 4.07 -7.47
CA ASN A 57 -14.19 5.23 -6.86
C ASN A 57 -13.70 5.51 -5.44
N ASP A 58 -13.52 4.47 -4.62
CA ASP A 58 -13.02 4.61 -3.26
C ASP A 58 -11.58 5.17 -3.23
N PHE A 59 -10.79 4.87 -4.24
CA PHE A 59 -9.41 5.35 -4.38
C PHE A 59 -9.33 6.81 -4.82
N MET A 60 -10.44 7.40 -5.22
CA MET A 60 -10.57 8.81 -5.61
C MET A 60 -11.18 9.69 -4.52
N LYS A 61 -11.67 9.13 -3.41
CA LYS A 61 -12.42 9.84 -2.36
C LYS A 61 -11.68 11.05 -1.76
N LEU A 62 -10.36 10.95 -1.63
CA LEU A 62 -9.53 12.01 -1.06
C LEU A 62 -8.88 12.91 -2.12
N GLY A 63 -9.18 12.68 -3.40
CA GLY A 63 -8.53 13.38 -4.51
C GLY A 63 -7.17 12.78 -4.88
N LYS A 64 -6.44 13.49 -5.73
CA LYS A 64 -5.09 13.12 -6.20
C LYS A 64 -4.07 13.49 -5.12
N PRO A 65 -3.23 12.56 -4.64
CA PRO A 65 -2.14 12.93 -3.74
C PRO A 65 -1.04 13.69 -4.49
N ASN A 66 -0.35 14.58 -3.77
CA ASN A 66 0.71 15.39 -4.36
C ASN A 66 1.98 14.58 -4.67
N LEU A 67 2.29 13.57 -3.83
CA LEU A 67 3.52 12.80 -3.92
C LEU A 67 3.28 11.37 -4.40
N TYR A 68 2.55 10.55 -3.64
CA TYR A 68 2.36 9.13 -3.99
C TYR A 68 1.20 8.47 -3.26
N PHE A 69 0.82 7.28 -3.76
CA PHE A 69 0.04 6.28 -3.02
C PHE A 69 0.96 5.29 -2.33
N GLY A 70 0.78 5.10 -1.02
CA GLY A 70 1.40 4.00 -0.26
C GLY A 70 0.40 2.85 -0.11
N VAL A 71 0.73 1.65 -0.59
CA VAL A 71 -0.21 0.53 -0.67
C VAL A 71 0.28 -0.68 0.13
N THR A 72 -0.59 -1.23 0.97
CA THR A 72 -0.36 -2.48 1.70
C THR A 72 -1.61 -3.35 1.73
N ALA A 73 -1.42 -4.66 1.92
CA ALA A 73 -2.53 -5.58 2.17
C ALA A 73 -3.11 -5.48 3.58
N GLY A 74 -2.40 -4.83 4.51
CA GLY A 74 -2.69 -4.79 5.92
C GLY A 74 -1.62 -5.51 6.75
N ASN A 75 -1.94 -5.86 8.00
CA ASN A 75 -1.02 -6.55 8.91
C ASN A 75 -0.71 -7.99 8.48
N MET A 76 -1.57 -8.60 7.69
CA MET A 76 -1.36 -9.94 7.15
C MET A 76 -1.29 -9.94 5.62
N ASP A 77 -0.66 -10.96 5.08
CA ASP A 77 -0.80 -11.33 3.67
C ASP A 77 -2.26 -11.65 3.35
N SER A 78 -2.81 -11.09 2.27
CA SER A 78 -4.23 -11.22 1.93
C SER A 78 -4.65 -12.65 1.66
N MET A 79 -3.76 -13.47 1.08
CA MET A 79 -4.05 -14.86 0.80
C MET A 79 -4.07 -15.70 2.10
N ILE A 80 -3.12 -15.46 3.02
CA ILE A 80 -3.09 -16.13 4.33
C ILE A 80 -4.25 -15.69 5.21
N ASN A 81 -4.65 -14.43 5.10
CA ASN A 81 -5.82 -13.93 5.82
C ASN A 81 -7.12 -14.59 5.34
N ARG A 82 -7.26 -14.78 4.04
CA ARG A 82 -8.49 -15.28 3.44
C ARG A 82 -8.61 -16.81 3.40
N TYR A 83 -7.50 -17.52 3.32
CA TYR A 83 -7.50 -18.98 3.13
C TYR A 83 -6.75 -19.71 4.24
N THR A 84 -7.20 -20.94 4.53
CA THR A 84 -6.45 -21.90 5.36
C THR A 84 -5.29 -22.52 4.55
N ALA A 85 -4.42 -23.28 5.23
CA ALA A 85 -3.38 -24.08 4.57
C ALA A 85 -3.94 -25.09 3.53
N ASP A 86 -5.16 -25.59 3.77
CA ASP A 86 -5.87 -26.48 2.84
C ASP A 86 -6.60 -25.75 1.71
N LYS A 87 -6.28 -24.47 1.49
CA LYS A 87 -6.92 -23.60 0.49
C LYS A 87 -8.44 -23.42 0.67
N LYS A 88 -8.98 -23.63 1.90
CA LYS A 88 -10.37 -23.37 2.23
C LYS A 88 -10.56 -21.91 2.66
N LEU A 89 -11.69 -21.32 2.27
CA LEU A 89 -12.04 -19.97 2.69
C LEU A 89 -12.20 -19.89 4.21
N ARG A 90 -11.64 -18.84 4.81
CA ARG A 90 -11.95 -18.41 6.17
C ARG A 90 -13.24 -17.60 6.15
N HIS A 91 -14.05 -17.74 7.20
CA HIS A 91 -15.32 -17.01 7.31
C HIS A 91 -15.17 -15.70 8.07
N ASP A 92 -14.10 -15.56 8.84
CA ASP A 92 -13.81 -14.43 9.73
C ASP A 92 -12.51 -13.72 9.32
N ASP A 93 -12.44 -12.43 9.65
CA ASP A 93 -11.26 -11.58 9.48
C ASP A 93 -11.11 -10.65 10.69
N ALA A 94 -10.15 -10.96 11.56
CA ALA A 94 -9.87 -10.19 12.80
C ALA A 94 -9.48 -8.72 12.54
N TYR A 95 -9.14 -8.36 11.31
CA TYR A 95 -8.77 -7.00 10.91
C TYR A 95 -9.92 -6.23 10.25
N THR A 96 -11.13 -6.75 10.34
CA THR A 96 -12.35 -6.17 9.79
C THR A 96 -13.37 -5.90 10.89
N PRO A 97 -14.15 -4.81 10.84
CA PRO A 97 -15.24 -4.59 11.78
C PRO A 97 -16.18 -5.78 11.81
N ASN A 98 -16.63 -6.15 13.00
CA ASN A 98 -17.48 -7.31 13.25
C ASN A 98 -16.89 -8.66 12.80
N ASN A 99 -15.58 -8.72 12.60
CA ASN A 99 -14.88 -9.95 12.16
C ASN A 99 -15.38 -10.46 10.78
N GLU A 100 -15.88 -9.58 9.93
CA GLU A 100 -16.54 -9.92 8.66
C GLU A 100 -15.50 -10.26 7.58
N GLY A 101 -15.45 -11.52 7.14
CA GLY A 101 -14.56 -11.96 6.08
C GLY A 101 -14.92 -11.46 4.69
N GLY A 102 -13.95 -11.46 3.77
CA GLY A 102 -14.17 -11.17 2.34
C GLY A 102 -14.14 -9.69 1.95
N LYS A 103 -13.78 -8.79 2.86
CA LYS A 103 -13.68 -7.35 2.56
C LYS A 103 -12.47 -6.99 1.71
N ARG A 104 -11.38 -7.74 1.80
CA ARG A 104 -10.18 -7.51 0.98
C ARG A 104 -10.12 -8.47 -0.21
N PRO A 105 -9.54 -8.04 -1.35
CA PRO A 105 -9.34 -8.92 -2.50
C PRO A 105 -8.19 -9.89 -2.26
N ASP A 106 -8.18 -10.96 -3.03
CA ASP A 106 -6.99 -11.79 -3.18
C ASP A 106 -5.84 -10.98 -3.77
N ARG A 107 -4.63 -11.17 -3.24
CA ARG A 107 -3.45 -10.41 -3.66
C ARG A 107 -3.69 -8.89 -3.59
N ALA A 108 -4.12 -8.44 -2.42
CA ALA A 108 -4.63 -7.10 -2.19
C ALA A 108 -3.66 -5.99 -2.66
N VAL A 109 -2.34 -6.15 -2.44
CA VAL A 109 -1.34 -5.19 -2.90
C VAL A 109 -1.43 -4.98 -4.42
N THR A 110 -1.57 -6.05 -5.19
CA THR A 110 -1.70 -5.97 -6.66
C THR A 110 -2.99 -5.27 -7.07
N VAL A 111 -4.12 -5.69 -6.49
CA VAL A 111 -5.44 -5.14 -6.84
C VAL A 111 -5.54 -3.66 -6.47
N TYR A 112 -5.14 -3.28 -5.26
CA TYR A 112 -5.18 -1.89 -4.82
C TYR A 112 -4.26 -0.99 -5.65
N SER A 113 -3.05 -1.46 -5.98
CA SER A 113 -2.14 -0.70 -6.85
C SER A 113 -2.73 -0.46 -8.24
N GLN A 114 -3.39 -1.47 -8.82
CA GLN A 114 -4.08 -1.32 -10.10
C GLN A 114 -5.23 -0.30 -10.01
N ARG A 115 -6.01 -0.30 -8.91
CA ARG A 115 -7.07 0.69 -8.69
C ARG A 115 -6.52 2.11 -8.50
N CYS A 116 -5.42 2.27 -7.76
CA CYS A 116 -4.73 3.56 -7.65
C CYS A 116 -4.26 4.06 -9.03
N ARG A 117 -3.69 3.18 -9.85
CA ARG A 117 -3.24 3.51 -11.22
C ARG A 117 -4.41 3.87 -12.15
N GLU A 118 -5.55 3.19 -12.02
CA GLU A 118 -6.79 3.52 -12.75
C GLU A 118 -7.37 4.88 -12.31
N ALA A 119 -7.26 5.19 -11.01
CA ALA A 119 -7.72 6.47 -10.46
C ALA A 119 -6.86 7.64 -10.95
N PHE A 120 -5.53 7.51 -10.86
CA PHE A 120 -4.59 8.58 -11.18
C PHE A 120 -3.32 7.99 -11.82
N LYS A 121 -3.26 8.03 -13.17
CA LYS A 121 -2.24 7.33 -13.98
C LYS A 121 -0.80 7.70 -13.64
N ASP A 122 -0.55 8.98 -13.35
CA ASP A 122 0.80 9.55 -13.23
C ASP A 122 1.29 9.66 -11.78
N VAL A 123 0.47 9.23 -10.82
CA VAL A 123 0.85 9.27 -9.41
C VAL A 123 1.76 8.07 -9.10
N PRO A 124 2.92 8.28 -8.48
CA PRO A 124 3.77 7.19 -8.01
C PRO A 124 3.04 6.24 -7.07
N ILE A 125 3.34 4.96 -7.16
CA ILE A 125 2.80 3.91 -6.29
C ILE A 125 3.96 3.23 -5.58
N ILE A 126 3.98 3.34 -4.25
CA ILE A 126 4.93 2.69 -3.37
C ILE A 126 4.20 1.57 -2.64
N ILE A 127 4.68 0.34 -2.76
CA ILE A 127 4.10 -0.82 -2.09
C ILE A 127 4.95 -1.26 -0.91
N GLY A 128 4.30 -1.77 0.14
CA GLY A 128 5.00 -2.22 1.35
C GLY A 128 4.17 -3.21 2.18
N GLY A 129 4.63 -3.44 3.40
CA GLY A 129 4.04 -4.40 4.31
C GLY A 129 4.46 -5.84 4.02
N ILE A 130 3.87 -6.78 4.78
CA ILE A 130 4.28 -8.19 4.76
C ILE A 130 4.06 -8.85 3.39
N GLU A 131 2.92 -8.61 2.74
CA GLU A 131 2.58 -9.20 1.45
C GLU A 131 3.57 -8.79 0.35
N ALA A 132 3.89 -7.50 0.28
CA ALA A 132 4.88 -7.00 -0.67
C ALA A 132 6.28 -7.52 -0.36
N SER A 133 6.67 -7.53 0.92
CA SER A 133 7.99 -7.98 1.37
C SER A 133 8.25 -9.44 1.01
N LEU A 134 7.25 -10.32 1.22
CA LEU A 134 7.35 -11.75 0.90
C LEU A 134 7.47 -12.01 -0.61
N ARG A 135 6.94 -11.10 -1.43
CA ARG A 135 6.87 -11.22 -2.91
C ARG A 135 7.79 -10.24 -3.64
N ARG A 136 8.80 -9.65 -2.95
CA ARG A 136 9.71 -8.68 -3.55
C ARG A 136 10.63 -9.20 -4.64
N ILE A 137 10.87 -10.51 -4.61
CA ILE A 137 11.66 -11.24 -5.62
C ILE A 137 10.82 -12.35 -6.25
N ALA A 138 11.41 -13.14 -7.13
CA ALA A 138 10.76 -14.36 -7.60
C ALA A 138 10.45 -15.29 -6.43
N HIS A 139 9.23 -15.84 -6.40
CA HIS A 139 8.72 -16.64 -5.28
C HIS A 139 7.81 -17.75 -5.76
N TYR A 140 7.74 -18.85 -4.99
CA TYR A 140 6.74 -19.89 -5.21
C TYR A 140 5.39 -19.41 -4.64
N ASP A 141 4.40 -19.28 -5.50
CA ASP A 141 3.03 -18.96 -5.10
C ASP A 141 2.26 -20.26 -4.83
N TYR A 142 2.10 -20.58 -3.56
CA TYR A 142 1.41 -21.77 -3.07
C TYR A 142 -0.03 -21.92 -3.63
N TRP A 143 -0.71 -20.77 -3.84
CA TRP A 143 -2.10 -20.76 -4.26
C TRP A 143 -2.28 -21.15 -5.72
N SER A 144 -1.38 -20.68 -6.59
CA SER A 144 -1.37 -20.99 -8.02
C SER A 144 -0.41 -22.12 -8.41
N GLU A 145 0.38 -22.64 -7.44
CA GLU A 145 1.38 -23.70 -7.62
C GLU A 145 2.41 -23.38 -8.71
N LYS A 146 2.85 -22.13 -8.75
CA LYS A 146 3.78 -21.63 -9.77
C LYS A 146 4.83 -20.72 -9.14
N VAL A 147 6.00 -20.71 -9.76
CA VAL A 147 6.97 -19.65 -9.52
C VAL A 147 6.47 -18.38 -10.21
N ARG A 148 6.33 -17.31 -9.43
CA ARG A 148 5.93 -15.99 -9.92
C ARG A 148 7.11 -15.03 -9.84
N ARG A 149 7.11 -14.04 -10.71
CA ARG A 149 8.04 -12.91 -10.66
C ARG A 149 7.70 -12.00 -9.48
N SER A 150 8.57 -11.03 -9.21
CA SER A 150 8.32 -10.00 -8.19
C SER A 150 6.94 -9.35 -8.36
N VAL A 151 6.29 -9.08 -7.23
CA VAL A 151 5.01 -8.35 -7.17
C VAL A 151 5.08 -6.95 -7.80
N LEU A 152 6.25 -6.33 -7.87
CA LEU A 152 6.45 -5.05 -8.55
C LEU A 152 5.94 -5.06 -9.98
N PHE A 153 6.17 -6.15 -10.71
CA PHE A 153 5.68 -6.28 -12.10
C PHE A 153 4.17 -6.44 -12.17
N ASP A 154 3.58 -7.23 -11.26
CA ASP A 154 2.14 -7.52 -11.28
C ASP A 154 1.32 -6.33 -10.75
N ALA A 155 1.82 -5.65 -9.74
CA ALA A 155 1.22 -4.44 -9.18
C ALA A 155 1.44 -3.20 -10.07
N LYS A 156 2.43 -3.23 -10.97
CA LYS A 156 2.92 -2.05 -11.72
C LYS A 156 3.26 -0.89 -10.78
N ALA A 157 3.85 -1.23 -9.65
CA ALA A 157 4.30 -0.26 -8.66
C ALA A 157 5.69 0.28 -9.04
N ASP A 158 5.97 1.50 -8.62
CA ASP A 158 7.20 2.19 -8.95
C ASP A 158 8.34 1.82 -8.00
N LEU A 159 8.01 1.57 -6.72
CA LEU A 159 8.98 1.21 -5.69
C LEU A 159 8.33 0.27 -4.66
N LEU A 160 9.10 -0.66 -4.12
CA LEU A 160 8.69 -1.54 -3.04
C LEU A 160 9.61 -1.32 -1.83
N MET A 161 9.01 -1.16 -0.65
CA MET A 161 9.73 -1.13 0.62
C MET A 161 9.52 -2.43 1.38
N PHE A 162 10.59 -3.00 1.93
CA PHE A 162 10.54 -4.25 2.68
C PHE A 162 11.22 -4.15 4.04
N GLY A 163 10.81 -5.01 4.95
CA GLY A 163 11.28 -5.00 6.34
C GLY A 163 10.71 -3.81 7.12
N ASN A 164 11.51 -3.29 8.06
CA ASN A 164 11.17 -2.07 8.83
C ASN A 164 11.39 -0.85 7.95
N ALA A 165 10.30 -0.35 7.39
CA ALA A 165 10.34 0.62 6.30
C ALA A 165 10.36 2.09 6.75
N GLU A 166 10.43 2.38 8.04
CA GLU A 166 10.31 3.74 8.58
C GLU A 166 11.39 4.68 8.00
N ARG A 167 12.65 4.25 8.01
CA ARG A 167 13.77 5.06 7.46
C ARG A 167 13.67 5.26 5.96
N PRO A 168 13.57 4.20 5.14
CA PRO A 168 13.44 4.38 3.70
C PRO A 168 12.20 5.17 3.30
N LEU A 169 11.10 5.05 4.05
CA LEU A 169 9.89 5.81 3.78
C LEU A 169 10.13 7.31 3.92
N VAL A 170 10.72 7.75 5.04
CA VAL A 170 11.04 9.16 5.29
C VAL A 170 12.01 9.69 4.22
N GLU A 171 13.07 8.94 3.92
CA GLU A 171 14.07 9.34 2.92
C GLU A 171 13.45 9.50 1.53
N VAL A 172 12.70 8.50 1.05
CA VAL A 172 12.03 8.55 -0.26
C VAL A 172 11.01 9.69 -0.30
N THR A 173 10.25 9.89 0.78
CA THR A 173 9.25 10.96 0.84
C THR A 173 9.90 12.34 0.75
N HIS A 174 10.99 12.58 1.46
CA HIS A 174 11.73 13.85 1.39
C HIS A 174 12.29 14.10 0.00
N ARG A 175 12.84 13.08 -0.68
CA ARG A 175 13.39 13.20 -2.04
C ARG A 175 12.29 13.52 -3.05
N LEU A 176 11.14 12.83 -2.97
CA LEU A 176 9.97 13.15 -3.80
C LEU A 176 9.44 14.55 -3.55
N ALA A 177 9.36 14.98 -2.29
CA ALA A 177 8.94 16.33 -1.92
C ALA A 177 9.92 17.43 -2.41
N ALA A 178 11.21 17.08 -2.54
CA ALA A 178 12.22 17.93 -3.14
C ALA A 178 12.17 17.96 -4.68
N GLY A 179 11.25 17.19 -5.30
CA GLY A 179 11.06 17.16 -6.76
C GLY A 179 11.87 16.10 -7.49
N GLU A 180 12.53 15.20 -6.79
CA GLU A 180 13.24 14.07 -7.42
C GLU A 180 12.22 13.08 -7.99
N ALA A 181 12.46 12.57 -9.20
CA ALA A 181 11.56 11.60 -9.81
C ALA A 181 11.70 10.23 -9.15
N ILE A 182 10.59 9.52 -8.93
CA ILE A 182 10.59 8.19 -8.27
C ILE A 182 11.51 7.19 -8.97
N GLY A 183 11.65 7.27 -10.28
CA GLY A 183 12.53 6.40 -11.08
C GLY A 183 14.03 6.64 -10.88
N ASP A 184 14.41 7.79 -10.33
CA ASP A 184 15.80 8.15 -10.06
C ASP A 184 16.23 7.74 -8.64
N ILE A 185 15.27 7.42 -7.77
CA ILE A 185 15.51 6.96 -6.40
C ILE A 185 15.86 5.46 -6.41
N THR A 186 17.13 5.15 -6.61
CA THR A 186 17.59 3.77 -6.82
C THR A 186 18.54 3.23 -5.74
N ASP A 187 18.95 4.06 -4.80
CA ASP A 187 20.03 3.84 -3.85
C ASP A 187 19.58 3.72 -2.38
N VAL A 188 18.27 3.78 -2.12
CA VAL A 188 17.74 3.70 -0.76
C VAL A 188 17.72 2.25 -0.26
N ARG A 189 18.34 1.99 0.89
CA ARG A 189 18.33 0.65 1.50
C ARG A 189 16.95 0.24 1.96
N GLY A 190 16.60 -1.05 1.79
CA GLY A 190 15.28 -1.58 2.13
C GLY A 190 14.24 -1.35 1.04
N THR A 191 14.67 -0.98 -0.16
CA THR A 191 13.80 -0.84 -1.33
C THR A 191 14.14 -1.85 -2.43
N ALA A 192 13.17 -2.09 -3.28
CA ALA A 192 13.33 -2.82 -4.53
C ALA A 192 12.66 -2.04 -5.66
N ILE A 193 13.29 -2.00 -6.81
CA ILE A 193 12.84 -1.29 -8.02
C ILE A 193 13.00 -2.18 -9.24
N ILE A 194 12.33 -1.83 -10.33
CA ILE A 194 12.54 -2.46 -11.63
C ILE A 194 13.53 -1.60 -12.40
N VAL A 195 14.71 -2.16 -12.67
CA VAL A 195 15.68 -1.54 -13.58
C VAL A 195 15.50 -2.12 -14.97
N LYS A 196 15.48 -1.26 -15.98
CA LYS A 196 15.63 -1.71 -17.37
C LYS A 196 17.10 -2.10 -17.53
N GLN A 197 17.37 -3.30 -18.00
CA GLN A 197 18.75 -3.62 -18.41
C GLN A 197 19.20 -2.61 -19.48
N PRO A 198 20.44 -2.14 -19.41
CA PRO A 198 20.99 -1.25 -20.42
C PRO A 198 21.09 -1.94 -21.77
#